data_dab337f0948d37d697100ddf542f1c2d
#
_entry.id   dab337f0948d37d697100ddf542f1c2d
#
_cell.length_a   1.000
_cell.length_b   1.000
_cell.length_c   1.000
_cell.angle_alpha   90.00
_cell.angle_beta   90.00
_cell.angle_gamma   90.00
#
_symmetry.space_group_name_H-M   'P 1'
#
loop_
_entity.id
_entity.type
_entity.pdbx_description
1 polymer ?
#
loop_
_entity_poly.entity_id
_entity_poly.type
_entity_poly.pdbx_seq_one_letter_code
_entity_poly.pdbx_strand_id
1 'polypeptide(L)'
;MSCPEHPRLSIRAAVDSDLDAIVRIHNRARPLLADTVAALRQRRAQGVALSDELPWIKLVAELDGEVVATGRAIEASGGPVPEPGVVYVGVEVDPAFAGQGIGHQMFAQVRVWAETMGASRLRCLVDLDDERATAIVRRWGFQPGEAEEPLRWNYVLDVARLDRSRLLGMLLPDVEVVPLATRFDDDAFCRAVHEVHDEGRADIPSTEPFPATVYEDWRAGELRRAADGGVTLVAVRAGNGPASSGGTPEPPGDKAVLGASAAEPIAFIPAAFVDWTVVRRSERRRGIGRMLKAALALWATERGIDRLDTEVTSDNTSMIAVNASVGYYPVRGLELFEASLAE
;
A
#
# COMPACT_ATOMS: atom_id res chain seq x y z
N MET A 1 -5.18 4.16 -37.43
CA MET A 1 -5.88 5.47 -37.44
C MET A 1 -4.99 6.43 -36.65
N SER A 2 -4.43 7.45 -37.31
CA SER A 2 -3.62 8.49 -36.65
C SER A 2 -4.48 9.25 -35.64
N CYS A 3 -4.03 9.33 -34.40
CA CYS A 3 -4.65 10.18 -33.39
C CYS A 3 -4.49 11.65 -33.83
N PRO A 4 -5.51 12.51 -33.71
CA PRO A 4 -5.35 13.93 -34.04
C PRO A 4 -4.31 14.54 -33.11
N GLU A 5 -3.28 15.16 -33.69
CA GLU A 5 -2.36 16.00 -32.94
C GLU A 5 -3.12 17.27 -32.55
N HIS A 6 -3.19 17.56 -31.24
CA HIS A 6 -3.70 18.84 -30.75
C HIS A 6 -2.56 19.89 -30.85
N PRO A 7 -2.66 20.87 -31.71
CA PRO A 7 -1.56 21.84 -31.94
C PRO A 7 -1.26 22.74 -30.74
N ARG A 8 -2.06 22.66 -29.66
CA ARG A 8 -1.90 23.44 -28.42
C ARG A 8 -1.61 22.57 -27.20
N LEU A 9 -1.44 21.25 -27.37
CA LEU A 9 -1.10 20.36 -26.29
C LEU A 9 0.42 20.31 -26.12
N SER A 10 0.92 20.63 -24.94
CA SER A 10 2.31 20.42 -24.55
C SER A 10 2.40 19.41 -23.42
N ILE A 11 3.44 18.55 -23.47
CA ILE A 11 3.71 17.59 -22.40
C ILE A 11 5.09 17.91 -21.83
N ARG A 12 5.17 18.07 -20.51
CA ARG A 12 6.39 18.45 -19.80
C ARG A 12 6.52 17.75 -18.47
N ALA A 13 7.70 17.78 -17.87
CA ALA A 13 7.89 17.34 -16.50
C ALA A 13 7.03 18.16 -15.53
N ALA A 14 6.46 17.47 -14.54
CA ALA A 14 5.67 18.10 -13.50
C ALA A 14 6.57 18.90 -12.53
N VAL A 15 6.11 20.06 -12.13
CA VAL A 15 6.73 20.92 -11.12
C VAL A 15 5.82 21.08 -9.90
N ASP A 16 6.30 21.68 -8.82
CA ASP A 16 5.53 21.81 -7.59
C ASP A 16 4.23 22.62 -7.73
N SER A 17 4.21 23.59 -8.63
CA SER A 17 3.00 24.37 -8.94
C SER A 17 1.90 23.55 -9.63
N ASP A 18 2.20 22.37 -10.15
CA ASP A 18 1.21 21.49 -10.79
C ASP A 18 0.45 20.59 -9.79
N LEU A 19 0.88 20.54 -8.53
CA LEU A 19 0.32 19.59 -7.55
C LEU A 19 -1.18 19.74 -7.35
N ASP A 20 -1.71 20.98 -7.34
CA ASP A 20 -3.15 21.24 -7.23
C ASP A 20 -3.93 20.66 -8.44
N ALA A 21 -3.38 20.83 -9.64
CA ALA A 21 -3.99 20.28 -10.85
C ALA A 21 -3.91 18.75 -10.89
N ILE A 22 -2.78 18.17 -10.49
CA ILE A 22 -2.58 16.72 -10.42
C ILE A 22 -3.61 16.09 -9.46
N VAL A 23 -3.77 16.66 -8.26
CA VAL A 23 -4.75 16.19 -7.27
C VAL A 23 -6.18 16.37 -7.79
N ARG A 24 -6.50 17.49 -8.43
CA ARG A 24 -7.81 17.72 -9.05
C ARG A 24 -8.14 16.65 -10.09
N ILE A 25 -7.18 16.33 -10.98
CA ILE A 25 -7.35 15.31 -12.02
C ILE A 25 -7.56 13.95 -11.37
N HIS A 26 -6.71 13.58 -10.42
CA HIS A 26 -6.81 12.31 -9.69
C HIS A 26 -8.16 12.15 -9.02
N ASN A 27 -8.62 13.15 -8.27
CA ASN A 27 -9.88 13.10 -7.52
C ASN A 27 -11.11 13.05 -8.44
N ARG A 28 -11.04 13.66 -9.62
CA ARG A 28 -12.11 13.57 -10.63
C ARG A 28 -12.11 12.21 -11.34
N ALA A 29 -10.93 11.67 -11.62
CA ALA A 29 -10.79 10.36 -12.25
C ALA A 29 -11.09 9.21 -11.27
N ARG A 30 -10.81 9.39 -9.97
CA ARG A 30 -10.88 8.35 -8.93
C ARG A 30 -11.48 8.86 -7.62
N PRO A 31 -12.75 9.23 -7.58
CA PRO A 31 -13.37 9.88 -6.41
C PRO A 31 -13.33 9.03 -5.13
N LEU A 32 -13.31 7.70 -5.24
CA LEU A 32 -13.21 6.78 -4.08
C LEU A 32 -11.79 6.75 -3.46
N LEU A 33 -10.78 7.24 -4.18
CA LEU A 33 -9.39 7.31 -3.76
C LEU A 33 -8.92 8.76 -3.67
N ALA A 34 -9.82 9.66 -3.30
CA ALA A 34 -9.52 11.09 -3.23
C ALA A 34 -8.25 11.37 -2.42
N ASP A 35 -7.44 12.27 -2.94
CA ASP A 35 -6.15 12.67 -2.39
C ASP A 35 -6.11 14.16 -2.06
N THR A 36 -5.06 14.62 -1.39
CA THR A 36 -4.82 16.02 -1.10
C THR A 36 -3.42 16.44 -1.57
N VAL A 37 -3.26 17.73 -1.87
CA VAL A 37 -1.96 18.29 -2.25
C VAL A 37 -0.90 18.04 -1.18
N ALA A 38 -1.30 18.14 0.08
CA ALA A 38 -0.40 17.93 1.19
C ALA A 38 0.05 16.46 1.31
N ALA A 39 -0.87 15.49 1.14
CA ALA A 39 -0.55 14.07 1.11
C ALA A 39 0.33 13.72 -0.10
N LEU A 40 0.03 14.27 -1.28
CA LEU A 40 0.87 14.08 -2.47
C LEU A 40 2.28 14.66 -2.27
N ARG A 41 2.38 15.86 -1.66
CA ARG A 41 3.69 16.50 -1.36
C ARG A 41 4.50 15.67 -0.37
N GLN A 42 3.86 15.14 0.67
CA GLN A 42 4.52 14.26 1.65
C GLN A 42 5.02 12.97 1.00
N ARG A 43 4.18 12.27 0.23
CA ARG A 43 4.61 11.06 -0.51
C ARG A 43 5.74 11.34 -1.50
N ARG A 44 5.71 12.50 -2.17
CA ARG A 44 6.79 12.92 -3.06
C ARG A 44 8.10 13.12 -2.30
N ALA A 45 8.06 13.75 -1.14
CA ALA A 45 9.22 13.91 -0.28
C ALA A 45 9.78 12.57 0.22
N GLN A 46 8.90 11.64 0.61
CA GLN A 46 9.26 10.28 0.98
C GLN A 46 9.79 9.48 -0.22
N GLY A 47 9.14 9.60 -1.39
CA GLY A 47 9.55 8.97 -2.64
C GLY A 47 10.91 9.47 -3.14
N VAL A 48 11.21 10.77 -3.00
CA VAL A 48 12.54 11.32 -3.31
C VAL A 48 13.62 10.71 -2.40
N ALA A 49 13.31 10.49 -1.12
CA ALA A 49 14.24 9.83 -0.20
C ALA A 49 14.48 8.34 -0.54
N LEU A 50 13.51 7.68 -1.21
CA LEU A 50 13.62 6.30 -1.69
C LEU A 50 14.11 6.21 -3.14
N SER A 51 14.01 7.29 -3.93
CA SER A 51 14.25 7.31 -5.38
C SER A 51 15.67 7.66 -5.78
N ASP A 52 16.58 7.89 -4.84
CA ASP A 52 18.01 7.93 -5.17
C ASP A 52 18.50 6.60 -5.77
N GLU A 53 17.66 5.54 -5.64
CA GLU A 53 17.96 4.19 -6.13
C GLU A 53 17.10 3.75 -7.33
N LEU A 54 15.94 4.38 -7.60
CA LEU A 54 15.01 3.93 -8.66
C LEU A 54 14.60 5.08 -9.59
N PRO A 55 14.86 5.00 -10.90
CA PRO A 55 14.45 6.02 -11.87
C PRO A 55 12.93 6.17 -11.94
N TRP A 56 12.47 7.42 -11.95
CA TRP A 56 11.04 7.72 -12.11
C TRP A 56 10.82 9.04 -12.85
N ILE A 57 9.62 9.20 -13.45
CA ILE A 57 9.17 10.46 -14.04
C ILE A 57 7.70 10.73 -13.71
N LYS A 58 7.37 12.00 -13.55
CA LYS A 58 6.00 12.52 -13.51
C LYS A 58 5.86 13.60 -14.57
N LEU A 59 4.90 13.43 -15.48
CA LEU A 59 4.59 14.34 -16.56
C LEU A 59 3.22 14.97 -16.34
N VAL A 60 3.02 16.17 -16.91
CA VAL A 60 1.72 16.80 -17.06
C VAL A 60 1.51 17.17 -18.53
N ALA A 61 0.25 17.07 -19.00
CA ALA A 61 -0.17 17.60 -20.27
C ALA A 61 -0.95 18.88 -20.05
N GLU A 62 -0.53 19.93 -20.73
CA GLU A 62 -1.10 21.26 -20.68
C GLU A 62 -1.77 21.58 -22.01
N LEU A 63 -3.04 21.93 -21.97
CA LEU A 63 -3.85 22.35 -23.11
C LEU A 63 -4.32 23.79 -22.88
N ASP A 64 -3.94 24.72 -23.73
CA ASP A 64 -4.28 26.15 -23.63
C ASP A 64 -3.95 26.77 -22.25
N GLY A 65 -2.86 26.33 -21.59
CA GLY A 65 -2.42 26.81 -20.27
C GLY A 65 -3.07 26.10 -19.09
N GLU A 66 -3.96 25.13 -19.32
CA GLU A 66 -4.55 24.31 -18.26
C GLU A 66 -3.93 22.90 -18.23
N VAL A 67 -3.53 22.41 -17.04
CA VAL A 67 -3.09 21.03 -16.86
C VAL A 67 -4.32 20.11 -16.86
N VAL A 68 -4.38 19.23 -17.86
CA VAL A 68 -5.57 18.38 -18.18
C VAL A 68 -5.28 16.88 -18.08
N ALA A 69 -4.02 16.47 -17.99
CA ALA A 69 -3.66 15.07 -17.81
C ALA A 69 -2.33 14.94 -17.05
N THR A 70 -2.13 13.76 -16.48
CA THR A 70 -0.87 13.40 -15.81
C THR A 70 -0.42 12.01 -16.25
N GLY A 71 0.88 11.83 -16.41
CA GLY A 71 1.55 10.57 -16.68
C GLY A 71 2.62 10.27 -15.65
N ARG A 72 2.86 9.02 -15.37
CA ARG A 72 3.96 8.59 -14.51
C ARG A 72 4.61 7.33 -15.06
N ALA A 73 5.89 7.20 -14.81
CA ALA A 73 6.61 5.96 -14.95
C ALA A 73 7.59 5.82 -13.78
N ILE A 74 7.77 4.61 -13.31
CA ILE A 74 8.72 4.29 -12.24
C ILE A 74 9.27 2.88 -12.48
N GLU A 75 10.58 2.75 -12.40
CA GLU A 75 11.22 1.45 -12.32
C GLU A 75 11.01 0.92 -10.90
N ALA A 76 9.97 0.13 -10.71
CA ALA A 76 9.65 -0.47 -9.44
C ALA A 76 9.11 -1.87 -9.66
N SER A 77 9.44 -2.77 -8.77
CA SER A 77 8.78 -4.05 -8.72
C SER A 77 7.38 -3.88 -8.12
N GLY A 78 6.39 -4.51 -8.72
CA GLY A 78 5.13 -4.80 -8.02
C GLY A 78 5.30 -5.91 -6.99
N GLY A 79 6.50 -6.44 -6.87
CA GLY A 79 6.93 -7.50 -5.99
C GLY A 79 8.04 -7.04 -5.02
N PRO A 80 8.62 -7.97 -4.30
CA PRO A 80 9.60 -7.73 -3.24
C PRO A 80 10.98 -7.29 -3.74
N VAL A 81 11.28 -7.52 -5.01
CA VAL A 81 12.57 -7.15 -5.64
C VAL A 81 12.29 -6.39 -6.93
N PRO A 82 13.01 -5.26 -7.21
CA PRO A 82 12.94 -4.62 -8.51
C PRO A 82 13.30 -5.63 -9.61
N GLU A 83 12.39 -5.83 -10.57
CA GLU A 83 12.69 -6.58 -11.80
C GLU A 83 13.42 -5.62 -12.76
N PRO A 84 14.70 -5.86 -13.08
CA PRO A 84 15.41 -5.02 -14.02
C PRO A 84 14.69 -4.95 -15.37
N GLY A 85 14.53 -3.73 -15.89
CA GLY A 85 13.88 -3.51 -17.16
C GLY A 85 12.34 -3.53 -17.12
N VAL A 86 11.72 -3.60 -15.94
CA VAL A 86 10.27 -3.47 -15.76
C VAL A 86 9.92 -2.08 -15.25
N VAL A 87 9.05 -1.37 -15.97
CA VAL A 87 8.59 -0.02 -15.62
C VAL A 87 7.08 -0.02 -15.43
N TYR A 88 6.64 0.42 -14.25
CA TYR A 88 5.24 0.68 -13.96
C TYR A 88 4.82 2.03 -14.51
N VAL A 89 3.76 2.04 -15.31
CA VAL A 89 3.24 3.24 -15.96
C VAL A 89 1.81 3.54 -15.52
N GLY A 90 1.44 4.82 -15.54
CA GLY A 90 0.08 5.26 -15.27
C GLY A 90 -0.22 6.56 -15.99
N VAL A 91 -1.43 6.67 -16.52
CA VAL A 91 -1.94 7.88 -17.18
C VAL A 91 -3.32 8.19 -16.64
N GLU A 92 -3.53 9.44 -16.24
CA GLU A 92 -4.83 9.96 -15.81
C GLU A 92 -5.16 11.21 -16.63
N VAL A 93 -6.37 11.26 -17.19
CA VAL A 93 -6.87 12.41 -17.93
C VAL A 93 -8.08 12.95 -17.18
N ASP A 94 -8.16 14.27 -17.01
CA ASP A 94 -9.35 14.90 -16.46
C ASP A 94 -10.58 14.46 -17.28
N PRO A 95 -11.64 13.92 -16.66
CA PRO A 95 -12.81 13.41 -17.36
C PRO A 95 -13.44 14.43 -18.32
N ALA A 96 -13.32 15.73 -18.05
CA ALA A 96 -13.80 16.80 -18.91
C ALA A 96 -13.08 16.86 -20.29
N PHE A 97 -11.86 16.32 -20.35
CA PHE A 97 -11.01 16.30 -21.57
C PHE A 97 -10.85 14.89 -22.14
N ALA A 98 -11.67 13.94 -21.68
CA ALA A 98 -11.60 12.56 -22.15
C ALA A 98 -12.02 12.43 -23.61
N GLY A 99 -11.46 11.44 -24.31
CA GLY A 99 -11.81 11.12 -25.71
C GLY A 99 -11.12 12.01 -26.76
N GLN A 100 -10.28 12.95 -26.36
CA GLN A 100 -9.59 13.88 -27.26
C GLN A 100 -8.16 13.42 -27.67
N GLY A 101 -7.79 12.17 -27.38
CA GLY A 101 -6.46 11.64 -27.74
C GLY A 101 -5.33 12.01 -26.76
N ILE A 102 -5.60 12.87 -25.76
CA ILE A 102 -4.60 13.35 -24.78
C ILE A 102 -3.91 12.20 -24.05
N GLY A 103 -4.70 11.20 -23.58
CA GLY A 103 -4.16 10.05 -22.89
C GLY A 103 -3.20 9.22 -23.75
N HIS A 104 -3.47 9.12 -25.06
CA HIS A 104 -2.57 8.42 -25.98
C HIS A 104 -1.24 9.17 -26.17
N GLN A 105 -1.29 10.48 -26.33
CA GLN A 105 -0.07 11.30 -26.45
C GLN A 105 0.75 11.27 -25.14
N MET A 106 0.07 11.33 -23.97
CA MET A 106 0.72 11.18 -22.68
C MET A 106 1.40 9.81 -22.54
N PHE A 107 0.69 8.73 -22.89
CA PHE A 107 1.26 7.37 -22.85
C PHE A 107 2.47 7.23 -23.77
N ALA A 108 2.44 7.82 -24.98
CA ALA A 108 3.57 7.81 -25.91
C ALA A 108 4.82 8.43 -25.27
N GLN A 109 4.69 9.57 -24.55
CA GLN A 109 5.81 10.19 -23.85
C GLN A 109 6.33 9.38 -22.67
N VAL A 110 5.41 8.77 -21.88
CA VAL A 110 5.78 7.87 -20.79
C VAL A 110 6.53 6.64 -21.32
N ARG A 111 6.08 6.07 -22.43
CA ARG A 111 6.72 4.94 -23.12
C ARG A 111 8.13 5.31 -23.62
N VAL A 112 8.28 6.45 -24.30
CA VAL A 112 9.60 6.94 -24.76
C VAL A 112 10.56 7.05 -23.59
N TRP A 113 10.12 7.61 -22.47
CA TRP A 113 10.97 7.68 -21.28
C TRP A 113 11.38 6.29 -20.78
N ALA A 114 10.45 5.35 -20.67
CA ALA A 114 10.76 3.99 -20.25
C ALA A 114 11.76 3.30 -21.19
N GLU A 115 11.59 3.47 -22.51
CA GLU A 115 12.52 2.97 -23.53
C GLU A 115 13.93 3.58 -23.36
N THR A 116 14.04 4.88 -23.08
CA THR A 116 15.35 5.54 -22.81
C THR A 116 16.03 5.02 -21.54
N MET A 117 15.25 4.51 -20.58
CA MET A 117 15.76 3.87 -19.37
C MET A 117 16.11 2.39 -19.57
N GLY A 118 15.97 1.86 -20.80
CA GLY A 118 16.29 0.47 -21.13
C GLY A 118 15.20 -0.52 -20.67
N ALA A 119 13.96 -0.04 -20.47
CA ALA A 119 12.87 -0.93 -20.13
C ALA A 119 12.61 -1.95 -21.26
N SER A 120 12.43 -3.21 -20.89
CA SER A 120 11.98 -4.28 -21.79
C SER A 120 10.49 -4.57 -21.65
N ARG A 121 9.88 -4.19 -20.52
CA ARG A 121 8.46 -4.41 -20.22
C ARG A 121 7.84 -3.20 -19.54
N LEU A 122 6.57 -2.94 -19.87
CA LEU A 122 5.74 -1.99 -19.14
C LEU A 122 4.66 -2.75 -18.36
N ARG A 123 4.36 -2.30 -17.17
CA ARG A 123 3.26 -2.79 -16.33
C ARG A 123 2.32 -1.66 -15.95
N CYS A 124 1.02 -1.95 -15.88
CA CYS A 124 0.04 -1.06 -15.27
C CYS A 124 -1.03 -1.84 -14.52
N LEU A 125 -1.62 -1.20 -13.52
CA LEU A 125 -2.76 -1.76 -12.77
C LEU A 125 -4.04 -1.09 -13.27
N VAL A 126 -5.04 -1.90 -13.58
CA VAL A 126 -6.35 -1.46 -14.08
C VAL A 126 -7.43 -1.94 -13.12
N ASP A 127 -8.40 -1.08 -12.82
CA ASP A 127 -9.58 -1.46 -12.04
C ASP A 127 -10.39 -2.51 -12.80
N LEU A 128 -10.78 -3.59 -12.11
CA LEU A 128 -11.56 -4.68 -12.69
C LEU A 128 -12.90 -4.22 -13.28
N ASP A 129 -13.49 -3.18 -12.67
CA ASP A 129 -14.78 -2.62 -13.09
C ASP A 129 -14.65 -1.50 -14.14
N ASP A 130 -13.42 -1.14 -14.55
CA ASP A 130 -13.18 -0.11 -15.56
C ASP A 130 -12.96 -0.73 -16.95
N GLU A 131 -14.05 -1.14 -17.60
CA GLU A 131 -14.03 -1.67 -18.97
C GLU A 131 -13.39 -0.69 -19.96
N ARG A 132 -13.55 0.63 -19.73
CA ARG A 132 -12.97 1.66 -20.58
C ARG A 132 -11.46 1.70 -20.47
N ALA A 133 -10.91 1.70 -19.25
CA ALA A 133 -9.46 1.64 -19.02
C ALA A 133 -8.89 0.35 -19.61
N THR A 134 -9.56 -0.80 -19.39
CA THR A 134 -9.18 -2.09 -19.96
C THR A 134 -9.10 -2.03 -21.49
N ALA A 135 -10.10 -1.43 -22.16
CA ALA A 135 -10.09 -1.27 -23.61
C ALA A 135 -8.95 -0.35 -24.10
N ILE A 136 -8.63 0.69 -23.32
CA ILE A 136 -7.54 1.62 -23.63
C ILE A 136 -6.18 0.93 -23.55
N VAL A 137 -5.88 0.25 -22.44
CA VAL A 137 -4.57 -0.40 -22.25
C VAL A 137 -4.35 -1.51 -23.28
N ARG A 138 -5.39 -2.26 -23.63
CA ARG A 138 -5.32 -3.25 -24.72
C ARG A 138 -4.98 -2.62 -26.09
N ARG A 139 -5.53 -1.44 -26.39
CA ARG A 139 -5.16 -0.67 -27.61
C ARG A 139 -3.70 -0.19 -27.56
N TRP A 140 -3.15 0.03 -26.39
CA TRP A 140 -1.75 0.40 -26.20
C TRP A 140 -0.79 -0.79 -26.24
N GLY A 141 -1.31 -2.00 -26.50
CA GLY A 141 -0.53 -3.23 -26.63
C GLY A 141 -0.36 -4.03 -25.35
N PHE A 142 -1.01 -3.61 -24.27
CA PHE A 142 -0.99 -4.39 -23.04
C PHE A 142 -1.92 -5.60 -23.14
N GLN A 143 -1.47 -6.68 -22.50
CA GLN A 143 -2.26 -7.88 -22.27
C GLN A 143 -2.40 -8.10 -20.76
N PRO A 144 -3.42 -8.82 -20.30
CA PRO A 144 -3.44 -9.29 -18.92
C PRO A 144 -2.10 -9.95 -18.58
N GLY A 145 -1.57 -9.69 -17.40
CA GLY A 145 -0.39 -10.37 -16.87
C GLY A 145 -0.57 -11.89 -16.92
N GLU A 146 0.49 -12.64 -16.63
CA GLU A 146 0.38 -14.10 -16.63
C GLU A 146 -0.79 -14.55 -15.74
N ALA A 147 -1.53 -15.58 -16.18
CA ALA A 147 -2.78 -16.02 -15.55
C ALA A 147 -2.61 -16.48 -14.07
N GLU A 148 -1.38 -16.55 -13.60
CA GLU A 148 -1.00 -16.93 -12.24
C GLU A 148 -0.77 -15.71 -11.31
N GLU A 149 -0.76 -14.46 -11.83
CA GLU A 149 -0.64 -13.30 -10.96
C GLU A 149 -1.97 -13.03 -10.24
N PRO A 150 -1.98 -13.11 -8.89
CA PRO A 150 -3.21 -12.91 -8.14
C PRO A 150 -3.69 -11.47 -8.25
N LEU A 151 -5.01 -11.30 -8.39
CA LEU A 151 -5.64 -9.98 -8.36
C LEU A 151 -5.37 -9.29 -7.02
N ARG A 152 -5.15 -7.98 -7.08
CA ARG A 152 -5.00 -7.15 -5.87
C ARG A 152 -6.34 -6.52 -5.50
N TRP A 153 -6.73 -6.69 -4.25
CA TRP A 153 -7.97 -6.14 -3.73
C TRP A 153 -7.71 -5.14 -2.62
N ASN A 154 -8.27 -3.95 -2.76
CA ASN A 154 -8.35 -3.00 -1.65
C ASN A 154 -9.59 -3.34 -0.80
N TYR A 155 -9.37 -3.46 0.50
CA TYR A 155 -10.39 -3.68 1.51
C TYR A 155 -10.49 -2.47 2.42
N VAL A 156 -11.70 -2.19 2.86
CA VAL A 156 -12.01 -1.08 3.76
C VAL A 156 -12.75 -1.61 4.99
N LEU A 157 -12.40 -1.09 6.14
CA LEU A 157 -13.15 -1.22 7.39
C LEU A 157 -13.69 0.15 7.80
N ASP A 158 -15.00 0.29 7.84
CA ASP A 158 -15.67 1.49 8.34
C ASP A 158 -15.69 1.45 9.87
N VAL A 159 -14.67 2.05 10.49
CA VAL A 159 -14.45 2.03 11.94
C VAL A 159 -15.56 2.76 12.68
N ALA A 160 -16.08 3.85 12.09
CA ALA A 160 -17.14 4.67 12.71
C ALA A 160 -18.45 3.89 12.91
N ARG A 161 -18.66 2.80 12.15
CA ARG A 161 -19.86 1.95 12.24
C ARG A 161 -19.68 0.71 13.11
N LEU A 162 -18.48 0.48 13.66
CA LEU A 162 -18.23 -0.71 14.45
C LEU A 162 -18.72 -0.56 15.89
N ASP A 163 -19.29 -1.65 16.40
CA ASP A 163 -19.57 -1.78 17.82
C ASP A 163 -18.28 -2.06 18.60
N ARG A 164 -17.89 -1.14 19.48
CA ARG A 164 -16.74 -1.28 20.37
C ARG A 164 -16.78 -2.58 21.20
N SER A 165 -17.96 -2.97 21.68
CA SER A 165 -18.13 -4.18 22.49
C SER A 165 -17.80 -5.44 21.68
N ARG A 166 -18.16 -5.45 20.39
CA ARG A 166 -17.79 -6.54 19.46
C ARG A 166 -16.28 -6.62 19.27
N LEU A 167 -15.60 -5.48 19.09
CA LEU A 167 -14.14 -5.44 18.96
C LEU A 167 -13.44 -5.96 20.23
N LEU A 168 -13.88 -5.51 21.40
CA LEU A 168 -13.35 -5.98 22.68
C LEU A 168 -13.58 -7.48 22.88
N GLY A 169 -14.70 -8.02 22.42
CA GLY A 169 -14.99 -9.46 22.42
C GLY A 169 -14.11 -10.31 21.50
N MET A 170 -13.31 -9.67 20.61
CA MET A 170 -12.32 -10.38 19.77
C MET A 170 -10.95 -10.48 20.44
N LEU A 171 -10.71 -9.78 21.56
CA LEU A 171 -9.46 -9.86 22.30
C LEU A 171 -9.38 -11.21 23.01
N LEU A 172 -8.20 -11.82 22.99
CA LEU A 172 -7.94 -13.12 23.61
C LEU A 172 -7.46 -12.93 25.06
N PRO A 173 -8.00 -13.66 26.03
CA PRO A 173 -7.66 -13.42 27.44
C PRO A 173 -6.24 -13.83 27.82
N ASP A 174 -5.60 -14.68 27.03
CA ASP A 174 -4.23 -15.16 27.22
C ASP A 174 -3.19 -14.41 26.36
N VAL A 175 -3.61 -13.33 25.69
CA VAL A 175 -2.77 -12.52 24.81
C VAL A 175 -2.95 -11.05 25.17
N GLU A 176 -1.83 -10.38 25.42
CA GLU A 176 -1.75 -8.94 25.59
C GLU A 176 -1.36 -8.27 24.27
N VAL A 177 -1.89 -7.08 24.00
CA VAL A 177 -1.50 -6.27 22.86
C VAL A 177 -0.78 -5.03 23.35
N VAL A 178 0.48 -4.89 22.94
CA VAL A 178 1.34 -3.77 23.34
C VAL A 178 1.80 -2.98 22.11
N PRO A 179 1.82 -1.64 22.14
CA PRO A 179 2.45 -0.86 21.07
C PRO A 179 3.98 -1.08 21.09
N LEU A 180 4.57 -1.38 19.93
CA LEU A 180 6.03 -1.56 19.80
C LEU A 180 6.79 -0.32 20.30
N ALA A 181 6.26 0.88 20.06
CA ALA A 181 6.85 2.14 20.48
C ALA A 181 7.12 2.24 21.99
N THR A 182 6.36 1.53 22.81
CA THR A 182 6.57 1.51 24.29
C THR A 182 7.78 0.68 24.71
N ARG A 183 8.40 -0.05 23.78
CA ARG A 183 9.51 -0.97 24.03
C ARG A 183 10.65 -0.84 23.02
N PHE A 184 10.81 0.30 22.38
CA PHE A 184 11.94 0.51 21.45
C PHE A 184 13.32 0.42 22.09
N ASP A 185 13.42 0.65 23.40
CA ASP A 185 14.68 0.52 24.16
C ASP A 185 15.04 -0.95 24.46
N ASP A 186 14.13 -1.89 24.24
CA ASP A 186 14.34 -3.32 24.39
C ASP A 186 14.68 -3.93 23.01
N ASP A 187 15.99 -3.98 22.70
CA ASP A 187 16.47 -4.47 21.42
C ASP A 187 16.12 -5.95 21.19
N ALA A 188 16.13 -6.78 22.26
CA ALA A 188 15.74 -8.19 22.15
C ALA A 188 14.27 -8.33 21.75
N PHE A 189 13.38 -7.52 22.32
CA PHE A 189 11.97 -7.48 21.95
C PHE A 189 11.78 -7.01 20.50
N CYS A 190 12.47 -5.95 20.10
CA CYS A 190 12.42 -5.45 18.72
C CYS A 190 12.88 -6.51 17.71
N ARG A 191 13.96 -7.25 18.02
CA ARG A 191 14.42 -8.37 17.17
C ARG A 191 13.41 -9.49 17.09
N ALA A 192 12.76 -9.85 18.19
CA ALA A 192 11.72 -10.88 18.20
C ALA A 192 10.50 -10.47 17.34
N VAL A 193 10.14 -9.18 17.32
CA VAL A 193 9.08 -8.65 16.43
C VAL A 193 9.52 -8.69 14.98
N HIS A 194 10.77 -8.30 14.69
CA HIS A 194 11.34 -8.35 13.33
C HIS A 194 11.40 -9.79 12.78
N GLU A 195 11.80 -10.78 13.60
CA GLU A 195 11.77 -12.19 13.21
C GLU A 195 10.36 -12.66 12.81
N VAL A 196 9.34 -12.28 13.58
CA VAL A 196 7.93 -12.62 13.26
C VAL A 196 7.46 -11.89 12.01
N HIS A 197 7.89 -10.65 11.81
CA HIS A 197 7.62 -9.89 10.59
C HIS A 197 8.19 -10.60 9.36
N ASP A 198 9.47 -10.99 9.38
CA ASP A 198 10.13 -11.66 8.26
C ASP A 198 9.57 -13.08 8.02
N GLU A 199 9.23 -13.82 9.09
CA GLU A 199 8.52 -15.08 8.97
C GLU A 199 7.19 -14.91 8.23
N GLY A 200 6.44 -13.85 8.52
CA GLY A 200 5.18 -13.53 7.85
C GLY A 200 5.37 -13.07 6.42
N ARG A 201 6.40 -12.27 6.13
CA ARG A 201 6.74 -11.84 4.76
C ARG A 201 7.05 -13.01 3.84
N ALA A 202 7.83 -13.98 4.33
CA ALA A 202 8.15 -15.17 3.56
C ALA A 202 6.94 -16.05 3.19
N ASP A 203 5.80 -15.83 3.86
CA ASP A 203 4.56 -16.56 3.61
C ASP A 203 3.52 -15.75 2.80
N ILE A 204 3.87 -14.53 2.38
CA ILE A 204 3.00 -13.76 1.47
C ILE A 204 3.00 -14.46 0.12
N PRO A 205 1.81 -14.86 -0.40
CA PRO A 205 1.73 -15.42 -1.73
C PRO A 205 2.29 -14.43 -2.77
N SER A 206 3.30 -14.89 -3.52
CA SER A 206 3.93 -14.11 -4.59
C SER A 206 4.68 -15.06 -5.51
N THR A 207 4.91 -14.65 -6.75
CA THR A 207 5.71 -15.42 -7.73
C THR A 207 7.16 -15.61 -7.29
N GLU A 208 7.68 -14.66 -6.51
CA GLU A 208 9.00 -14.74 -5.88
C GLU A 208 8.88 -14.45 -4.38
N PRO A 209 9.62 -15.19 -3.52
CA PRO A 209 9.58 -14.96 -2.09
C PRO A 209 10.13 -13.57 -1.73
N PHE A 210 9.47 -12.90 -0.78
CA PHE A 210 9.98 -11.64 -0.25
C PHE A 210 11.33 -11.89 0.47
N PRO A 211 12.38 -11.12 0.16
CA PRO A 211 13.65 -11.24 0.87
C PRO A 211 13.49 -10.83 2.33
N ALA A 212 14.32 -11.41 3.19
CA ALA A 212 14.42 -10.97 4.57
C ALA A 212 14.83 -9.50 4.63
N THR A 213 14.26 -8.76 5.58
CA THR A 213 14.60 -7.35 5.78
C THR A 213 15.84 -7.20 6.65
N VAL A 214 16.62 -6.14 6.43
CA VAL A 214 17.71 -5.78 7.33
C VAL A 214 17.11 -5.19 8.61
N TYR A 215 17.49 -5.71 9.77
CA TYR A 215 16.91 -5.32 11.05
C TYR A 215 17.01 -3.81 11.30
N GLU A 216 18.15 -3.21 11.00
CA GLU A 216 18.40 -1.78 11.22
C GLU A 216 17.46 -0.91 10.37
N ASP A 217 17.21 -1.30 9.12
CA ASP A 217 16.32 -0.60 8.20
C ASP A 217 14.85 -0.77 8.63
N TRP A 218 14.46 -1.99 9.00
CA TRP A 218 13.15 -2.27 9.55
C TRP A 218 12.89 -1.44 10.83
N ARG A 219 13.85 -1.44 11.77
CA ARG A 219 13.73 -0.68 13.01
C ARG A 219 13.64 0.83 12.77
N ALA A 220 14.42 1.37 11.84
CA ALA A 220 14.34 2.77 11.43
C ALA A 220 12.98 3.10 10.83
N GLY A 221 12.39 2.18 10.04
CA GLY A 221 11.03 2.30 9.50
C GLY A 221 9.98 2.36 10.59
N GLU A 222 10.07 1.49 11.59
CA GLU A 222 9.13 1.46 12.73
C GLU A 222 9.24 2.70 13.63
N LEU A 223 10.43 3.23 13.83
CA LEU A 223 10.64 4.50 14.54
C LEU A 223 10.00 5.66 13.79
N ARG A 224 10.15 5.71 12.46
CA ARG A 224 9.48 6.70 11.58
C ARG A 224 7.96 6.56 11.67
N ARG A 225 7.42 5.33 11.52
CA ARG A 225 5.99 5.03 11.65
C ARG A 225 5.42 5.62 12.95
N ALA A 226 6.09 5.38 14.07
CA ALA A 226 5.67 5.90 15.37
C ALA A 226 5.74 7.44 15.43
N ALA A 227 6.77 8.06 14.87
CA ALA A 227 6.94 9.52 14.81
C ALA A 227 5.86 10.19 13.94
N ASP A 228 5.41 9.53 12.87
CA ASP A 228 4.36 9.99 11.95
C ASP A 228 2.94 9.69 12.47
N GLY A 229 2.80 9.24 13.71
CA GLY A 229 1.52 8.96 14.37
C GLY A 229 0.92 7.59 14.05
N GLY A 230 1.65 6.74 13.34
CA GLY A 230 1.29 5.34 13.12
C GLY A 230 1.52 4.46 14.34
N VAL A 231 1.19 3.19 14.20
CA VAL A 231 1.34 2.20 15.27
C VAL A 231 1.74 0.84 14.72
N THR A 232 2.57 0.15 15.47
CA THR A 232 2.76 -1.31 15.35
C THR A 232 2.29 -1.93 16.66
N LEU A 233 1.20 -2.68 16.60
CA LEU A 233 0.65 -3.43 17.72
C LEU A 233 1.22 -4.83 17.73
N VAL A 234 1.79 -5.24 18.87
CA VAL A 234 2.43 -6.53 19.06
C VAL A 234 1.59 -7.39 20.01
N ALA A 235 1.19 -8.56 19.56
CA ALA A 235 0.56 -9.58 20.39
C ALA A 235 1.63 -10.36 21.15
N VAL A 236 1.57 -10.32 22.46
CA VAL A 236 2.47 -11.06 23.36
C VAL A 236 1.68 -12.02 24.24
N ARG A 237 2.29 -13.12 24.64
CA ARG A 237 1.66 -14.03 25.58
C ARG A 237 1.51 -13.35 26.94
N ALA A 238 0.29 -13.30 27.47
CA ALA A 238 0.05 -12.77 28.80
C ALA A 238 0.82 -13.64 29.82
N GLY A 239 1.54 -12.98 30.73
CA GLY A 239 2.23 -13.69 31.81
C GLY A 239 1.24 -14.49 32.65
N ASN A 240 1.48 -15.77 32.87
CA ASN A 240 0.65 -16.61 33.69
C ASN A 240 0.75 -16.19 35.17
N GLY A 241 -0.32 -15.62 35.71
CA GLY A 241 -0.62 -15.66 37.10
C GLY A 241 -0.60 -14.35 37.87
N PRO A 242 -1.36 -14.28 39.00
CA PRO A 242 -1.26 -13.19 39.94
C PRO A 242 0.16 -13.13 40.47
N ALA A 243 0.69 -11.92 40.59
CA ALA A 243 2.00 -11.68 41.15
C ALA A 243 2.16 -12.46 42.48
N SER A 244 2.81 -13.63 42.43
CA SER A 244 3.25 -14.30 43.62
C SER A 244 4.44 -13.53 44.15
N SER A 245 4.16 -12.73 45.20
CA SER A 245 5.13 -12.18 46.14
C SER A 245 6.44 -11.61 45.57
N GLY A 246 6.46 -10.31 45.25
CA GLY A 246 7.64 -9.48 45.43
C GLY A 246 8.71 -9.48 44.34
N GLY A 247 8.49 -10.11 43.20
CA GLY A 247 9.40 -10.02 42.06
C GLY A 247 8.93 -8.95 41.07
N THR A 248 9.83 -8.10 40.57
CA THR A 248 9.61 -7.28 39.39
C THR A 248 9.13 -8.19 38.25
N PRO A 249 8.07 -7.83 37.50
CA PRO A 249 7.66 -8.63 36.32
C PRO A 249 8.85 -8.74 35.36
N GLU A 250 9.31 -9.96 35.14
CA GLU A 250 10.32 -10.20 34.13
C GLU A 250 9.73 -9.83 32.76
N PRO A 251 10.39 -8.98 31.96
CA PRO A 251 9.86 -8.63 30.65
C PRO A 251 9.67 -9.93 29.84
N PRO A 252 8.57 -10.06 29.08
CA PRO A 252 8.36 -11.26 28.28
C PRO A 252 9.57 -11.48 27.37
N GLY A 253 10.22 -12.64 27.50
CA GLY A 253 11.37 -13.01 26.68
C GLY A 253 11.00 -13.17 25.20
N ASP A 254 11.98 -13.35 24.32
CA ASP A 254 11.86 -13.39 22.84
C ASP A 254 10.77 -14.32 22.33
N LYS A 255 10.46 -15.40 23.06
CA LYS A 255 9.40 -16.37 22.71
C LYS A 255 7.97 -15.88 23.01
N ALA A 256 7.83 -14.72 23.63
CA ALA A 256 6.52 -14.17 23.98
C ALA A 256 5.81 -13.47 22.82
N VAL A 257 6.51 -13.09 21.75
CA VAL A 257 5.93 -12.42 20.57
C VAL A 257 5.19 -13.45 19.70
N LEU A 258 3.87 -13.28 19.58
CA LEU A 258 2.97 -14.18 18.87
C LEU A 258 2.61 -13.67 17.48
N GLY A 259 2.62 -12.36 17.30
CA GLY A 259 2.27 -11.69 16.04
C GLY A 259 2.32 -10.18 16.18
N ALA A 260 2.18 -9.49 15.08
CA ALA A 260 2.09 -8.03 15.08
C ALA A 260 1.29 -7.51 13.88
N SER A 261 0.84 -6.26 13.95
CA SER A 261 0.15 -5.58 12.86
C SER A 261 0.46 -4.09 12.91
N ALA A 262 0.73 -3.50 11.76
CA ALA A 262 1.11 -2.10 11.65
C ALA A 262 0.09 -1.30 10.84
N ALA A 263 -0.13 -0.05 11.25
CA ALA A 263 -0.97 0.90 10.55
C ALA A 263 -0.36 2.31 10.57
N GLU A 264 -0.58 3.04 9.48
CA GLU A 264 -0.13 4.43 9.31
C GLU A 264 -1.34 5.32 8.97
N PRO A 265 -1.49 6.48 9.63
CA PRO A 265 -2.48 7.46 9.23
C PRO A 265 -2.27 7.89 7.78
N ILE A 266 -3.36 8.00 7.02
CA ILE A 266 -3.34 8.62 5.71
C ILE A 266 -3.44 10.13 5.93
N ALA A 267 -2.44 10.87 5.48
CA ALA A 267 -2.38 12.30 5.73
C ALA A 267 -3.64 13.02 5.25
N PHE A 268 -4.17 13.93 6.10
CA PHE A 268 -5.27 14.86 5.81
C PHE A 268 -6.66 14.24 5.60
N ILE A 269 -6.84 12.95 5.82
CA ILE A 269 -8.14 12.30 5.86
C ILE A 269 -8.25 11.44 7.13
N PRO A 270 -9.45 11.23 7.70
CA PRO A 270 -9.64 10.41 8.90
C PRO A 270 -9.56 8.91 8.56
N ALA A 271 -8.45 8.49 7.95
CA ALA A 271 -8.20 7.11 7.56
C ALA A 271 -6.77 6.68 7.90
N ALA A 272 -6.55 5.37 8.03
CA ALA A 272 -5.22 4.81 8.14
C ALA A 272 -5.07 3.57 7.23
N PHE A 273 -3.87 3.35 6.73
CA PHE A 273 -3.53 2.17 5.96
C PHE A 273 -2.91 1.11 6.87
N VAL A 274 -3.47 -0.10 6.85
CA VAL A 274 -2.90 -1.26 7.55
C VAL A 274 -1.93 -1.92 6.59
N ASP A 275 -0.65 -1.66 6.83
CA ASP A 275 0.45 -2.03 5.97
C ASP A 275 0.68 -3.55 5.98
N TRP A 276 0.78 -4.14 7.19
CA TRP A 276 0.97 -5.57 7.33
C TRP A 276 0.33 -6.13 8.60
N THR A 277 0.05 -7.42 8.56
CA THR A 277 -0.40 -8.22 9.73
C THR A 277 0.23 -9.59 9.63
N VAL A 278 0.98 -9.98 10.65
CA VAL A 278 1.68 -11.26 10.70
C VAL A 278 1.39 -11.98 12.00
N VAL A 279 1.39 -13.31 11.95
CA VAL A 279 1.26 -14.18 13.12
C VAL A 279 2.30 -15.29 12.98
N ARG A 280 3.08 -15.52 14.03
CA ARG A 280 4.07 -16.60 14.09
C ARG A 280 3.44 -17.93 13.65
N ARG A 281 4.11 -18.69 12.80
CA ARG A 281 3.55 -19.93 12.19
C ARG A 281 2.97 -20.89 13.24
N SER A 282 3.71 -21.08 14.35
CA SER A 282 3.28 -21.95 15.46
C SER A 282 2.03 -21.45 16.21
N GLU A 283 1.68 -20.18 16.06
CA GLU A 283 0.57 -19.53 16.79
C GLU A 283 -0.64 -19.21 15.89
N ARG A 284 -0.59 -19.61 14.63
CA ARG A 284 -1.69 -19.39 13.67
C ARG A 284 -2.94 -20.18 14.04
N ARG A 285 -4.08 -19.79 13.48
CA ARG A 285 -5.41 -20.37 13.69
C ARG A 285 -5.93 -20.30 15.14
N ARG A 286 -5.31 -19.48 15.97
CA ARG A 286 -5.75 -19.16 17.35
C ARG A 286 -6.55 -17.87 17.46
N GLY A 287 -6.84 -17.20 16.36
CA GLY A 287 -7.57 -15.92 16.34
C GLY A 287 -6.69 -14.66 16.53
N ILE A 288 -5.37 -14.80 16.65
CA ILE A 288 -4.44 -13.69 16.92
C ILE A 288 -4.49 -12.63 15.80
N GLY A 289 -4.52 -13.03 14.53
CA GLY A 289 -4.63 -12.08 13.41
C GLY A 289 -5.92 -11.26 13.47
N ARG A 290 -7.06 -11.90 13.79
CA ARG A 290 -8.34 -11.21 14.00
C ARG A 290 -8.26 -10.24 15.18
N MET A 291 -7.67 -10.67 16.29
CA MET A 291 -7.48 -9.83 17.48
C MET A 291 -6.63 -8.60 17.15
N LEU A 292 -5.50 -8.75 16.43
CA LEU A 292 -4.65 -7.64 16.04
C LEU A 292 -5.39 -6.62 15.16
N LYS A 293 -6.18 -7.10 14.19
CA LYS A 293 -7.02 -6.22 13.35
C LYS A 293 -8.10 -5.51 14.19
N ALA A 294 -8.71 -6.19 15.16
CA ALA A 294 -9.66 -5.57 16.08
C ALA A 294 -8.97 -4.53 16.98
N ALA A 295 -7.78 -4.81 17.47
CA ALA A 295 -6.99 -3.87 18.26
C ALA A 295 -6.61 -2.62 17.43
N LEU A 296 -6.26 -2.76 16.15
CA LEU A 296 -6.06 -1.62 15.26
C LEU A 296 -7.34 -0.79 15.06
N ALA A 297 -8.50 -1.44 14.97
CA ALA A 297 -9.77 -0.71 14.89
C ALA A 297 -10.08 0.07 16.19
N LEU A 298 -9.75 -0.48 17.36
CA LEU A 298 -9.85 0.23 18.64
C LEU A 298 -8.88 1.41 18.69
N TRP A 299 -7.62 1.22 18.28
CA TRP A 299 -6.62 2.27 18.15
C TRP A 299 -7.09 3.39 17.22
N ALA A 300 -7.69 3.05 16.08
CA ALA A 300 -8.25 4.00 15.13
C ALA A 300 -9.39 4.83 15.75
N THR A 301 -10.32 4.16 16.44
CA THR A 301 -11.44 4.83 17.15
C THR A 301 -10.92 5.86 18.15
N GLU A 302 -9.89 5.54 18.94
CA GLU A 302 -9.29 6.42 19.94
C GLU A 302 -8.62 7.66 19.34
N ARG A 303 -8.32 7.64 18.05
CA ARG A 303 -7.67 8.73 17.30
C ARG A 303 -8.59 9.49 16.37
N GLY A 304 -9.88 9.16 16.34
CA GLY A 304 -10.83 9.77 15.41
C GLY A 304 -10.56 9.37 13.96
N ILE A 305 -9.99 8.19 13.74
CA ILE A 305 -9.81 7.59 12.41
C ILE A 305 -11.07 6.79 12.10
N ASP A 306 -11.79 7.20 11.06
CA ASP A 306 -13.08 6.64 10.70
C ASP A 306 -12.96 5.38 9.82
N ARG A 307 -11.81 5.19 9.16
CA ARG A 307 -11.60 4.15 8.16
C ARG A 307 -10.21 3.51 8.24
N LEU A 308 -10.16 2.18 8.14
CA LEU A 308 -8.92 1.45 7.93
C LEU A 308 -8.94 0.81 6.54
N ASP A 309 -7.91 1.09 5.76
CA ASP A 309 -7.69 0.53 4.43
C ASP A 309 -6.60 -0.54 4.48
N THR A 310 -6.67 -1.54 3.63
CA THR A 310 -5.60 -2.54 3.45
C THR A 310 -5.68 -3.15 2.04
N GLU A 311 -4.57 -3.69 1.56
CA GLU A 311 -4.52 -4.42 0.29
C GLU A 311 -4.24 -5.91 0.54
N VAL A 312 -4.89 -6.78 -0.22
CA VAL A 312 -4.71 -8.23 -0.13
C VAL A 312 -4.80 -8.83 -1.52
N THR A 313 -3.92 -9.76 -1.84
CA THR A 313 -3.99 -10.55 -3.07
C THR A 313 -5.07 -11.63 -3.00
N SER A 314 -5.68 -11.97 -4.13
CA SER A 314 -6.84 -12.90 -4.20
C SER A 314 -6.53 -14.32 -3.73
N ASP A 315 -5.28 -14.72 -3.77
CA ASP A 315 -4.78 -16.04 -3.31
C ASP A 315 -4.48 -16.07 -1.79
N ASN A 316 -4.35 -14.92 -1.13
CA ASN A 316 -4.19 -14.83 0.32
C ASN A 316 -5.53 -15.06 1.04
N THR A 317 -6.11 -16.24 0.84
CA THR A 317 -7.42 -16.60 1.40
C THR A 317 -7.46 -16.53 2.93
N SER A 318 -6.33 -16.75 3.59
CA SER A 318 -6.21 -16.63 5.04
C SER A 318 -6.41 -15.19 5.52
N MET A 319 -5.77 -14.22 4.88
CA MET A 319 -5.92 -12.81 5.24
C MET A 319 -7.30 -12.27 4.84
N ILE A 320 -7.84 -12.70 3.70
CA ILE A 320 -9.22 -12.40 3.30
C ILE A 320 -10.20 -12.84 4.38
N ALA A 321 -10.07 -14.07 4.90
CA ALA A 321 -10.93 -14.58 5.97
C ALA A 321 -10.77 -13.78 7.29
N VAL A 322 -9.53 -13.41 7.65
CA VAL A 322 -9.27 -12.55 8.82
C VAL A 322 -9.94 -11.20 8.64
N ASN A 323 -9.74 -10.53 7.50
CA ASN A 323 -10.34 -9.24 7.20
C ASN A 323 -11.88 -9.30 7.29
N ALA A 324 -12.51 -10.27 6.62
CA ALA A 324 -13.96 -10.43 6.64
C ALA A 324 -14.51 -10.68 8.07
N SER A 325 -13.77 -11.41 8.92
CA SER A 325 -14.17 -11.70 10.31
C SER A 325 -14.25 -10.46 11.20
N VAL A 326 -13.48 -9.41 10.90
CA VAL A 326 -13.51 -8.11 11.59
C VAL A 326 -14.57 -7.19 11.00
N GLY A 327 -14.86 -7.33 9.71
CA GLY A 327 -15.85 -6.54 9.00
C GLY A 327 -15.28 -5.73 7.82
N TYR A 328 -14.05 -6.00 7.39
CA TYR A 328 -13.54 -5.46 6.15
C TYR A 328 -14.33 -6.00 4.96
N TYR A 329 -14.52 -5.15 3.97
CA TYR A 329 -15.17 -5.52 2.71
C TYR A 329 -14.35 -5.00 1.53
N PRO A 330 -14.35 -5.71 0.39
CA PRO A 330 -13.62 -5.29 -0.79
C PRO A 330 -14.31 -4.09 -1.43
N VAL A 331 -13.53 -3.10 -1.87
CA VAL A 331 -14.03 -1.89 -2.56
C VAL A 331 -13.47 -1.74 -3.96
N ARG A 332 -12.32 -2.37 -4.26
CA ARG A 332 -11.64 -2.23 -5.53
C ARG A 332 -10.78 -3.44 -5.81
N GLY A 333 -10.95 -4.04 -6.98
CA GLY A 333 -10.03 -5.05 -7.52
C GLY A 333 -9.15 -4.44 -8.61
N LEU A 334 -7.89 -4.85 -8.64
CA LEU A 334 -6.90 -4.43 -9.64
C LEU A 334 -6.36 -5.64 -10.38
N GLU A 335 -6.33 -5.56 -11.68
CA GLU A 335 -5.68 -6.52 -12.58
C GLU A 335 -4.39 -5.92 -13.12
N LEU A 336 -3.34 -6.73 -13.15
CA LEU A 336 -2.08 -6.36 -13.76
C LEU A 336 -2.16 -6.56 -15.27
N PHE A 337 -1.70 -5.57 -16.02
CA PHE A 337 -1.51 -5.64 -17.46
C PHE A 337 -0.04 -5.38 -17.81
N GLU A 338 0.46 -6.12 -18.80
CA GLU A 338 1.84 -6.03 -19.27
C GLU A 338 1.91 -5.78 -20.77
N ALA A 339 2.95 -5.05 -21.19
CA ALA A 339 3.32 -4.88 -22.58
C ALA A 339 4.83 -5.07 -22.75
N SER A 340 5.26 -5.87 -23.73
CA SER A 340 6.66 -5.97 -24.12
C SER A 340 7.08 -4.74 -24.92
N LEU A 341 8.28 -4.21 -24.65
CA LEU A 341 8.95 -3.19 -25.43
C LEU A 341 10.05 -3.79 -26.32
N ALA A 342 10.43 -5.04 -26.09
CA ALA A 342 11.36 -5.75 -26.99
C ALA A 342 10.63 -6.13 -28.28
N GLU A 343 11.29 -5.85 -29.43
CA GLU A 343 10.93 -6.39 -30.74
C GLU A 343 11.17 -7.88 -30.84
#